data_961ed588079f17233dd1ab908c48addb
#
_entry.id   961ed588079f17233dd1ab908c48addb
#
_cell.length_a   1.000
_cell.length_b   1.000
_cell.length_c   1.000
_cell.angle_alpha   90.00
_cell.angle_beta   90.00
_cell.angle_gamma   90.00
#
_symmetry.space_group_name_H-M   'P 1'
#
loop_
_entity.id
_entity.type
_entity.pdbx_description
1 polymer ?
#
loop_
_entity_poly.entity_id
_entity_poly.type
_entity_poly.pdbx_seq_one_letter_code
_entity_poly.pdbx_strand_id
1 'polypeptide(L)'
;MTNAGATATLDASRDRGAWLGVIARQRELSLVAIMVVLGALVSIAAPQFLTVDNISQVAVLASIVAVAAVGEALVVITRNVDLSVEAMMGLVAYCVAVSLENQMFGAPGAILFGIGIGLLLGMINGFIVAVLRVPAIVATLGTLSIFRGVDYLIAGSHQVPKAGLPPGFTDAAHQDIFGIPIFVLVAIIVVIIGSVLLRWTTFGRQFYAVGSNPEAAAILGIPSRLVIFVAFSLCGLLAGVAGVMYVIEFGTINGTSAGGYTLQVVAAVVVGGVGIFGGTGTLAGAALGALFLGFIANALILVGLSQFWLQAIYGLVILIAVSADAIILRRLHRAATLNRSR
;
A
#
# COMPACT_ATOMS: atom_id res chain seq x y z
N MET A 1 20.71 47.34 -25.10
CA MET A 1 19.42 46.69 -25.27
C MET A 1 19.63 45.22 -24.94
N THR A 2 19.42 44.71 -23.89
CA THR A 2 18.65 44.64 -22.66
C THR A 2 18.47 43.14 -22.30
N ASN A 3 19.10 42.77 -21.19
CA ASN A 3 19.09 41.43 -20.56
C ASN A 3 17.75 41.09 -19.85
N ALA A 4 16.64 41.68 -20.25
CA ALA A 4 15.33 41.48 -19.59
C ALA A 4 14.62 40.18 -19.94
N GLY A 5 15.05 39.45 -21.00
CA GLY A 5 14.40 38.19 -21.42
C GLY A 5 14.85 36.94 -20.65
N ALA A 6 16.05 36.94 -20.08
CA ALA A 6 16.61 35.79 -19.39
C ALA A 6 16.11 35.61 -17.94
N THR A 7 15.76 36.73 -17.28
CA THR A 7 15.24 36.70 -15.89
C THR A 7 13.78 36.23 -15.83
N ALA A 8 12.96 36.58 -16.82
CA ALA A 8 11.55 36.16 -16.86
C ALA A 8 11.34 34.64 -17.07
N THR A 9 12.28 33.95 -17.74
CA THR A 9 12.20 32.50 -17.97
C THR A 9 12.63 31.68 -16.74
N LEU A 10 13.51 32.23 -15.89
CA LEU A 10 13.96 31.57 -14.66
C LEU A 10 12.91 31.70 -13.54
N ASP A 11 12.14 32.77 -13.48
CA ASP A 11 11.05 32.94 -12.53
C ASP A 11 9.85 32.02 -12.86
N ALA A 12 9.50 31.84 -14.12
CA ALA A 12 8.41 30.95 -14.54
C ALA A 12 8.71 29.44 -14.26
N SER A 13 10.00 29.05 -14.20
CA SER A 13 10.39 27.67 -13.85
C SER A 13 10.39 27.42 -12.34
N ARG A 14 10.67 28.46 -11.55
CA ARG A 14 10.65 28.42 -10.08
C ARG A 14 9.21 28.38 -9.55
N ASP A 15 8.31 29.13 -10.16
CA ASP A 15 6.88 29.11 -9.82
C ASP A 15 6.23 27.74 -10.14
N ARG A 16 6.58 27.09 -11.26
CA ARG A 16 6.04 25.77 -11.61
C ARG A 16 6.44 24.67 -10.61
N GLY A 17 7.65 24.72 -10.06
CA GLY A 17 8.12 23.80 -9.01
C GLY A 17 7.38 24.01 -7.67
N ALA A 18 7.07 25.25 -7.33
CA ALA A 18 6.29 25.59 -6.13
C ALA A 18 4.83 25.12 -6.26
N TRP A 19 4.20 25.31 -7.43
CA TRP A 19 2.83 24.83 -7.70
C TRP A 19 2.71 23.32 -7.66
N LEU A 20 3.69 22.56 -8.17
CA LEU A 20 3.68 21.10 -8.10
C LEU A 20 3.80 20.60 -6.65
N GLY A 21 4.60 21.26 -5.82
CA GLY A 21 4.68 20.99 -4.39
C GLY A 21 3.39 21.30 -3.63
N VAL A 22 2.69 22.37 -4.01
CA VAL A 22 1.38 22.75 -3.46
C VAL A 22 0.30 21.75 -3.91
N ILE A 23 0.30 21.34 -5.18
CA ILE A 23 -0.65 20.36 -5.70
C ILE A 23 -0.46 18.97 -5.04
N ALA A 24 0.78 18.53 -4.81
CA ALA A 24 1.06 17.27 -4.10
C ALA A 24 0.56 17.34 -2.64
N ARG A 25 0.74 18.45 -1.98
CA ARG A 25 0.22 18.68 -0.62
C ARG A 25 -1.31 18.89 -0.57
N GLN A 26 -1.90 19.37 -1.66
CA GLN A 26 -3.35 19.49 -1.81
C GLN A 26 -4.04 18.15 -2.07
N ARG A 27 -3.34 17.13 -2.58
CA ARG A 27 -3.93 15.82 -2.90
C ARG A 27 -4.33 15.05 -1.64
N GLU A 28 -3.49 15.05 -0.61
CA GLU A 28 -3.81 14.47 0.70
C GLU A 28 -4.97 15.22 1.37
N LEU A 29 -4.96 16.57 1.31
CA LEU A 29 -6.06 17.40 1.82
C LEU A 29 -7.36 17.18 1.04
N SER A 30 -7.26 16.98 -0.27
CA SER A 30 -8.43 16.69 -1.11
C SER A 30 -9.08 15.36 -0.76
N LEU A 31 -8.28 14.31 -0.47
CA LEU A 31 -8.81 13.02 -0.01
C LEU A 31 -9.55 13.18 1.32
N VAL A 32 -8.96 13.90 2.27
CA VAL A 32 -9.61 14.17 3.56
C VAL A 32 -10.90 14.96 3.36
N ALA A 33 -10.90 16.00 2.52
CA ALA A 33 -12.09 16.78 2.22
C ALA A 33 -13.21 15.92 1.59
N ILE A 34 -12.85 15.05 0.64
CA ILE A 34 -13.81 14.12 0.02
C ILE A 34 -14.37 13.14 1.06
N MET A 35 -13.52 12.61 1.98
CA MET A 35 -13.99 11.74 3.06
C MET A 35 -14.97 12.45 3.99
N VAL A 36 -14.71 13.71 4.34
CA VAL A 36 -15.62 14.51 5.18
C VAL A 36 -16.95 14.73 4.47
N VAL A 37 -16.94 15.12 3.19
CA VAL A 37 -18.16 15.34 2.41
C VAL A 37 -18.94 14.03 2.23
N LEU A 38 -18.24 12.94 1.88
CA LEU A 38 -18.87 11.62 1.73
C LEU A 38 -19.48 11.15 3.05
N GLY A 39 -18.76 11.31 4.16
CA GLY A 39 -19.22 10.96 5.50
C GLY A 39 -20.49 11.73 5.89
N ALA A 40 -20.52 13.03 5.61
CA ALA A 40 -21.70 13.86 5.84
C ALA A 40 -22.90 13.40 4.99
N LEU A 41 -22.68 13.06 3.73
CA LEU A 41 -23.75 12.57 2.84
C LEU A 41 -24.25 11.17 3.28
N VAL A 42 -23.35 10.25 3.59
CA VAL A 42 -23.72 8.89 4.02
C VAL A 42 -24.44 8.92 5.38
N SER A 43 -24.03 9.79 6.29
CA SER A 43 -24.67 9.90 7.61
C SER A 43 -26.14 10.35 7.57
N ILE A 44 -26.56 11.01 6.48
CA ILE A 44 -27.98 11.36 6.25
C ILE A 44 -28.80 10.10 5.97
N ALA A 45 -28.25 9.14 5.19
CA ALA A 45 -28.90 7.89 4.85
C ALA A 45 -28.71 6.79 5.92
N ALA A 46 -27.57 6.80 6.60
CA ALA A 46 -27.17 5.83 7.61
C ALA A 46 -26.52 6.54 8.82
N PRO A 47 -27.30 7.01 9.82
CA PRO A 47 -26.80 7.75 10.98
C PRO A 47 -25.73 7.01 11.77
N GLN A 48 -25.75 5.67 11.77
CA GLN A 48 -24.73 4.83 12.41
C GLN A 48 -23.34 4.98 11.79
N PHE A 49 -23.20 5.60 10.62
CA PHE A 49 -21.93 5.79 9.94
C PHE A 49 -20.92 6.58 10.76
N LEU A 50 -21.35 7.62 11.49
CA LEU A 50 -20.51 8.49 12.31
C LEU A 50 -20.44 8.04 13.79
N THR A 51 -20.92 6.85 14.14
CA THR A 51 -20.72 6.34 15.50
C THR A 51 -19.26 6.01 15.75
N VAL A 52 -18.81 6.17 17.01
CA VAL A 52 -17.42 5.88 17.41
C VAL A 52 -17.05 4.44 17.09
N ASP A 53 -17.97 3.50 17.36
CA ASP A 53 -17.73 2.07 17.11
C ASP A 53 -17.52 1.80 15.61
N ASN A 54 -18.35 2.37 14.73
CA ASN A 54 -18.21 2.20 13.29
C ASN A 54 -16.92 2.84 12.76
N ILE A 55 -16.58 4.05 13.22
CA ILE A 55 -15.33 4.73 12.83
C ILE A 55 -14.12 3.91 13.29
N SER A 56 -14.15 3.38 14.50
CA SER A 56 -13.10 2.52 15.05
C SER A 56 -12.94 1.26 14.21
N GLN A 57 -14.03 0.58 13.86
CA GLN A 57 -14.00 -0.61 13.00
C GLN A 57 -13.44 -0.32 11.60
N VAL A 58 -13.88 0.77 10.96
CA VAL A 58 -13.33 1.21 9.68
C VAL A 58 -11.83 1.48 9.80
N ALA A 59 -11.39 2.15 10.86
CA ALA A 59 -9.98 2.46 11.08
C ALA A 59 -9.13 1.20 11.29
N VAL A 60 -9.64 0.21 12.05
CA VAL A 60 -8.97 -1.09 12.26
C VAL A 60 -8.79 -1.83 10.93
N LEU A 61 -9.86 -2.01 10.15
CA LEU A 61 -9.82 -2.70 8.86
C LEU A 61 -8.94 -1.95 7.84
N ALA A 62 -9.05 -0.63 7.79
CA ALA A 62 -8.23 0.19 6.92
C ALA A 62 -6.73 0.15 7.29
N SER A 63 -6.41 -0.08 8.58
CA SER A 63 -5.03 -0.17 9.05
C SER A 63 -4.31 -1.40 8.48
N ILE A 64 -5.00 -2.54 8.32
CA ILE A 64 -4.44 -3.74 7.68
C ILE A 64 -4.04 -3.42 6.25
N VAL A 65 -4.95 -2.79 5.50
CA VAL A 65 -4.68 -2.36 4.11
C VAL A 65 -3.60 -1.29 4.05
N ALA A 66 -3.59 -0.35 5.00
CA ALA A 66 -2.61 0.74 5.04
C ALA A 66 -1.19 0.22 5.22
N VAL A 67 -0.98 -0.76 6.11
CA VAL A 67 0.34 -1.38 6.32
C VAL A 67 0.82 -2.06 5.02
N ALA A 68 -0.03 -2.85 4.36
CA ALA A 68 0.29 -3.46 3.08
C ALA A 68 0.53 -2.40 1.99
N ALA A 69 -0.29 -1.34 1.94
CA ALA A 69 -0.17 -0.26 0.97
C ALA A 69 1.11 0.56 1.15
N VAL A 70 1.61 0.73 2.37
CA VAL A 70 2.95 1.33 2.61
C VAL A 70 4.04 0.46 1.99
N GLY A 71 3.97 -0.86 2.13
CA GLY A 71 4.88 -1.80 1.48
C GLY A 71 4.84 -1.69 -0.04
N GLU A 72 3.64 -1.76 -0.60
CA GLU A 72 3.41 -1.64 -2.05
C GLU A 72 3.86 -0.26 -2.57
N ALA A 73 3.64 0.82 -1.83
CA ALA A 73 4.09 2.16 -2.21
C ALA A 73 5.61 2.24 -2.36
N LEU A 74 6.39 1.53 -1.52
CA LEU A 74 7.84 1.45 -1.68
C LEU A 74 8.24 0.82 -3.00
N VAL A 75 7.54 -0.23 -3.42
CA VAL A 75 7.75 -0.91 -4.71
C VAL A 75 7.34 0.00 -5.87
N VAL A 76 6.16 0.64 -5.79
CA VAL A 76 5.63 1.52 -6.83
C VAL A 76 6.51 2.75 -7.02
N ILE A 77 7.03 3.35 -5.94
CA ILE A 77 8.00 4.47 -6.03
C ILE A 77 9.23 4.07 -6.84
N THR A 78 9.68 2.80 -6.81
CA THR A 78 10.80 2.31 -7.65
C THR A 78 10.39 1.93 -9.08
N ARG A 79 9.18 2.29 -9.51
CA ARG A 79 8.61 1.99 -10.84
C ARG A 79 8.33 0.51 -11.07
N ASN A 80 8.01 -0.23 -10.01
CA ASN A 80 7.60 -1.62 -10.03
C ASN A 80 6.22 -1.77 -9.37
N VAL A 81 5.60 -2.93 -9.50
CA VAL A 81 4.33 -3.27 -8.83
C VAL A 81 4.43 -4.70 -8.33
N ASP A 82 3.99 -4.96 -7.10
CA ASP A 82 3.92 -6.30 -6.53
C ASP A 82 2.46 -6.78 -6.49
N LEU A 83 2.11 -7.66 -7.42
CA LEU A 83 0.77 -8.23 -7.49
C LEU A 83 0.58 -9.44 -6.57
N SER A 84 1.63 -9.88 -5.86
CA SER A 84 1.57 -11.06 -5.00
C SER A 84 1.22 -10.75 -3.53
N VAL A 85 0.97 -9.48 -3.18
CA VAL A 85 0.75 -9.02 -1.80
C VAL A 85 -0.34 -9.82 -1.09
N GLU A 86 -1.49 -10.07 -1.73
CA GLU A 86 -2.57 -10.86 -1.12
C GLU A 86 -2.17 -12.31 -0.84
N ALA A 87 -1.37 -12.91 -1.73
CA ALA A 87 -0.91 -14.28 -1.53
C ALA A 87 0.14 -14.36 -0.43
N MET A 88 1.00 -13.33 -0.30
CA MET A 88 1.92 -13.23 0.84
C MET A 88 1.15 -13.07 2.15
N MET A 89 0.16 -12.18 2.20
CA MET A 89 -0.69 -11.98 3.38
C MET A 89 -1.45 -13.25 3.75
N GLY A 90 -2.07 -13.95 2.77
CA GLY A 90 -2.83 -15.19 2.99
C GLY A 90 -1.97 -16.31 3.53
N LEU A 91 -0.83 -16.58 2.87
CA LEU A 91 0.11 -17.62 3.30
C LEU A 91 0.67 -17.34 4.70
N VAL A 92 1.04 -16.09 4.99
CA VAL A 92 1.46 -15.68 6.35
C VAL A 92 0.34 -15.91 7.35
N ALA A 93 -0.87 -15.46 7.03
CA ALA A 93 -2.03 -15.61 7.92
C ALA A 93 -2.28 -17.10 8.24
N TYR A 94 -2.26 -17.97 7.24
CA TYR A 94 -2.45 -19.39 7.44
C TYR A 94 -1.33 -20.03 8.28
N CYS A 95 -0.07 -19.74 7.96
CA CYS A 95 1.08 -20.27 8.71
C CYS A 95 1.07 -19.82 10.18
N VAL A 96 0.72 -18.57 10.45
CA VAL A 96 0.58 -18.03 11.82
C VAL A 96 -0.56 -18.75 12.55
N ALA A 97 -1.74 -18.84 11.94
CA ALA A 97 -2.90 -19.49 12.56
C ALA A 97 -2.63 -20.94 12.92
N VAL A 98 -2.07 -21.74 11.99
CA VAL A 98 -1.71 -23.14 12.23
C VAL A 98 -0.61 -23.28 13.28
N SER A 99 0.39 -22.38 13.29
CA SER A 99 1.44 -22.42 14.31
C SER A 99 0.92 -22.19 15.72
N LEU A 100 -0.12 -21.36 15.87
CA LEU A 100 -0.81 -21.12 17.13
C LEU A 100 -1.72 -22.28 17.52
N GLU A 101 -2.52 -22.80 16.58
CA GLU A 101 -3.40 -23.95 16.80
C GLU A 101 -2.62 -25.19 17.29
N ASN A 102 -1.49 -25.46 16.65
CA ASN A 102 -0.61 -26.58 17.01
C ASN A 102 0.34 -26.26 18.17
N GLN A 103 0.20 -25.09 18.81
CA GLN A 103 1.03 -24.66 19.95
C GLN A 103 2.55 -24.72 19.68
N MET A 104 2.96 -24.54 18.39
CA MET A 104 4.37 -24.55 17.99
C MET A 104 5.12 -23.35 18.60
N PHE A 105 4.44 -22.22 18.70
CA PHE A 105 4.96 -20.97 19.24
C PHE A 105 3.92 -20.33 20.15
N GLY A 106 4.37 -19.56 21.17
CA GLY A 106 3.49 -18.58 21.83
C GLY A 106 3.16 -17.42 20.87
N ALA A 107 2.16 -16.62 21.21
CA ALA A 107 1.70 -15.51 20.38
C ALA A 107 2.83 -14.60 19.86
N PRO A 108 3.80 -14.13 20.66
CA PRO A 108 4.91 -13.31 20.17
C PRO A 108 5.79 -14.05 19.14
N GLY A 109 6.04 -15.35 19.37
CA GLY A 109 6.83 -16.17 18.45
C GLY A 109 6.13 -16.39 17.11
N ALA A 110 4.81 -16.63 17.11
CA ALA A 110 4.00 -16.77 15.91
C ALA A 110 3.95 -15.45 15.10
N ILE A 111 3.87 -14.30 15.77
CA ILE A 111 3.93 -12.98 15.11
C ILE A 111 5.28 -12.80 14.39
N LEU A 112 6.39 -13.05 15.09
CA LEU A 112 7.73 -12.94 14.49
C LEU A 112 7.94 -13.94 13.36
N PHE A 113 7.44 -15.15 13.48
CA PHE A 113 7.46 -16.18 12.44
C PHE A 113 6.73 -15.70 11.18
N GLY A 114 5.51 -15.15 11.34
CA GLY A 114 4.74 -14.62 10.21
C GLY A 114 5.44 -13.45 9.51
N ILE A 115 5.98 -12.51 10.26
CA ILE A 115 6.77 -11.38 9.71
C ILE A 115 8.01 -11.90 8.97
N GLY A 116 8.69 -12.93 9.51
CA GLY A 116 9.83 -13.58 8.89
C GLY A 116 9.48 -14.27 7.56
N ILE A 117 8.33 -14.97 7.50
CA ILE A 117 7.82 -15.54 6.25
C ILE A 117 7.56 -14.42 5.23
N GLY A 118 6.84 -13.37 5.61
CA GLY A 118 6.57 -12.25 4.72
C GLY A 118 7.84 -11.61 4.15
N LEU A 119 8.83 -11.37 4.99
CA LEU A 119 10.14 -10.88 4.57
C LEU A 119 10.81 -11.84 3.56
N LEU A 120 10.80 -13.14 3.82
CA LEU A 120 11.37 -14.15 2.92
C LEU A 120 10.69 -14.14 1.55
N LEU A 121 9.35 -14.08 1.50
CA LEU A 121 8.59 -14.02 0.26
C LEU A 121 8.90 -12.74 -0.52
N GLY A 122 9.01 -11.59 0.16
CA GLY A 122 9.44 -10.33 -0.45
C GLY A 122 10.88 -10.38 -0.97
N MET A 123 11.79 -11.04 -0.27
CA MET A 123 13.17 -11.26 -0.74
C MET A 123 13.20 -12.14 -1.99
N ILE A 124 12.34 -13.15 -2.10
CA ILE A 124 12.19 -13.98 -3.31
C ILE A 124 11.77 -13.11 -4.48
N ASN A 125 10.72 -12.28 -4.32
CA ASN A 125 10.28 -11.34 -5.36
C ASN A 125 11.39 -10.36 -5.73
N GLY A 126 12.04 -9.76 -4.74
CA GLY A 126 13.14 -8.84 -4.93
C GLY A 126 14.32 -9.48 -5.68
N PHE A 127 14.64 -10.74 -5.41
CA PHE A 127 15.67 -11.47 -6.12
C PHE A 127 15.30 -11.70 -7.59
N ILE A 128 14.07 -12.14 -7.85
CA ILE A 128 13.58 -12.39 -9.22
C ILE A 128 13.58 -11.09 -10.05
N VAL A 129 13.10 -10.00 -9.47
CA VAL A 129 12.99 -8.72 -10.19
C VAL A 129 14.34 -8.00 -10.30
N ALA A 130 15.06 -7.85 -9.20
CA ALA A 130 16.27 -7.02 -9.17
C ALA A 130 17.52 -7.75 -9.67
N VAL A 131 17.67 -9.05 -9.38
CA VAL A 131 18.87 -9.82 -9.74
C VAL A 131 18.68 -10.55 -11.06
N LEU A 132 17.59 -11.31 -11.21
CA LEU A 132 17.29 -12.02 -12.47
C LEU A 132 16.73 -11.10 -13.56
N ARG A 133 16.34 -9.86 -13.21
CA ARG A 133 15.82 -8.84 -14.14
C ARG A 133 14.52 -9.25 -14.85
N VAL A 134 13.71 -10.07 -14.20
CA VAL A 134 12.37 -10.38 -14.71
C VAL A 134 11.47 -9.15 -14.51
N PRO A 135 10.65 -8.76 -15.50
CA PRO A 135 9.69 -7.66 -15.32
C PRO A 135 8.80 -7.91 -14.10
N ALA A 136 8.65 -6.89 -13.23
CA ALA A 136 7.98 -7.02 -11.95
C ALA A 136 6.57 -7.63 -12.05
N ILE A 137 5.75 -7.16 -12.98
CA ILE A 137 4.39 -7.67 -13.19
C ILE A 137 4.41 -9.17 -13.51
N VAL A 138 5.32 -9.64 -14.35
CA VAL A 138 5.42 -11.06 -14.73
C VAL A 138 5.90 -11.90 -13.54
N ALA A 139 6.92 -11.41 -12.82
CA ALA A 139 7.47 -12.06 -11.65
C ALA A 139 6.39 -12.21 -10.57
N THR A 140 5.71 -11.12 -10.23
CA THR A 140 4.75 -11.08 -9.12
C THR A 140 3.43 -11.77 -9.43
N LEU A 141 2.99 -11.83 -10.70
CA LEU A 141 1.89 -12.70 -11.12
C LEU A 141 2.26 -14.19 -11.00
N GLY A 142 3.50 -14.53 -11.36
CA GLY A 142 4.00 -15.89 -11.18
C GLY A 142 4.07 -16.28 -9.71
N THR A 143 4.66 -15.42 -8.87
CA THR A 143 4.78 -15.69 -7.42
C THR A 143 3.44 -15.60 -6.70
N LEU A 144 2.49 -14.75 -7.12
CA LEU A 144 1.10 -14.78 -6.65
C LEU A 144 0.53 -16.20 -6.78
N SER A 145 0.65 -16.79 -7.96
CA SER A 145 0.13 -18.15 -8.22
C SER A 145 0.89 -19.21 -7.41
N ILE A 146 2.22 -19.08 -7.29
CA ILE A 146 3.05 -20.01 -6.52
C ILE A 146 2.71 -19.91 -5.02
N PHE A 147 2.71 -18.71 -4.45
CA PHE A 147 2.46 -18.52 -3.01
C PHE A 147 1.03 -18.94 -2.65
N ARG A 148 0.05 -18.63 -3.51
CA ARG A 148 -1.33 -19.08 -3.33
C ARG A 148 -1.45 -20.61 -3.47
N GLY A 149 -0.72 -21.21 -4.40
CA GLY A 149 -0.65 -22.66 -4.56
C GLY A 149 -0.05 -23.35 -3.33
N VAL A 150 1.04 -22.79 -2.78
CA VAL A 150 1.65 -23.26 -1.51
C VAL A 150 0.66 -23.13 -0.35
N ASP A 151 -0.06 -22.02 -0.25
CA ASP A 151 -1.09 -21.80 0.76
C ASP A 151 -2.17 -22.89 0.68
N TYR A 152 -2.70 -23.16 -0.51
CA TYR A 152 -3.68 -24.25 -0.73
C TYR A 152 -3.13 -25.64 -0.41
N LEU A 153 -1.87 -25.92 -0.74
CA LEU A 153 -1.25 -27.20 -0.45
C LEU A 153 -1.07 -27.43 1.05
N ILE A 154 -0.66 -26.39 1.79
CA ILE A 154 -0.47 -26.46 3.25
C ILE A 154 -1.84 -26.51 3.94
N ALA A 155 -2.80 -25.71 3.48
CA ALA A 155 -4.14 -25.67 4.05
C ALA A 155 -4.93 -26.94 3.76
N GLY A 156 -4.80 -27.50 2.57
CA GLY A 156 -5.70 -28.58 2.12
C GLY A 156 -7.16 -28.13 2.23
N SER A 157 -7.95 -28.90 2.98
CA SER A 157 -9.33 -28.55 3.35
C SER A 157 -9.45 -28.02 4.80
N HIS A 158 -8.32 -27.86 5.50
CA HIS A 158 -8.33 -27.45 6.90
C HIS A 158 -8.55 -25.94 7.03
N GLN A 159 -9.41 -25.58 7.97
CA GLN A 159 -9.69 -24.21 8.38
C GLN A 159 -9.40 -24.10 9.85
N VAL A 160 -8.52 -23.19 10.21
CA VAL A 160 -8.25 -22.87 11.62
C VAL A 160 -9.41 -22.00 12.14
N PRO A 161 -10.24 -22.50 13.07
CA PRO A 161 -11.31 -21.70 13.66
C PRO A 161 -10.76 -20.74 14.72
N LYS A 162 -11.50 -19.67 15.01
CA LYS A 162 -11.15 -18.73 16.10
C LYS A 162 -10.90 -19.43 17.43
N ALA A 163 -11.66 -20.49 17.73
CA ALA A 163 -11.50 -21.28 18.94
C ALA A 163 -10.18 -22.08 19.02
N GLY A 164 -9.49 -22.27 17.89
CA GLY A 164 -8.16 -22.89 17.81
C GLY A 164 -7.03 -21.92 18.15
N LEU A 165 -7.30 -20.62 18.25
CA LEU A 165 -6.31 -19.61 18.61
C LEU A 165 -6.24 -19.41 20.12
N PRO A 166 -5.10 -18.96 20.67
CA PRO A 166 -4.96 -18.69 22.10
C PRO A 166 -6.02 -17.69 22.58
N PRO A 167 -6.55 -17.85 23.81
CA PRO A 167 -7.46 -16.89 24.40
C PRO A 167 -6.87 -15.48 24.39
N GLY A 168 -7.68 -14.49 24.03
CA GLY A 168 -7.26 -13.09 23.99
C GLY A 168 -6.40 -12.68 22.76
N PHE A 169 -5.95 -13.63 21.92
CA PHE A 169 -5.15 -13.30 20.76
C PHE A 169 -5.92 -12.41 19.75
N THR A 170 -7.16 -12.77 19.47
CA THR A 170 -8.03 -11.99 18.57
C THR A 170 -8.59 -10.72 19.22
N ASP A 171 -8.55 -10.62 20.55
CA ASP A 171 -9.03 -9.44 21.24
C ASP A 171 -8.07 -8.24 21.07
N ALA A 172 -6.82 -8.52 20.71
CA ALA A 172 -5.80 -7.49 20.49
C ALA A 172 -6.19 -6.50 19.38
N ALA A 173 -7.00 -6.91 18.39
CA ALA A 173 -7.49 -6.01 17.33
C ALA A 173 -8.33 -4.84 17.88
N HIS A 174 -9.07 -5.11 18.97
CA HIS A 174 -10.03 -4.18 19.58
C HIS A 174 -9.50 -3.55 20.87
N GLN A 175 -8.24 -3.84 21.23
CA GLN A 175 -7.59 -3.16 22.36
C GLN A 175 -7.18 -1.75 21.98
N ASP A 176 -7.43 -0.81 22.89
CA ASP A 176 -7.12 0.60 22.70
C ASP A 176 -5.97 1.04 23.62
N ILE A 177 -5.12 1.88 23.10
CA ILE A 177 -4.12 2.63 23.87
C ILE A 177 -4.50 4.12 23.75
N PHE A 178 -4.87 4.74 24.85
CA PHE A 178 -5.39 6.12 24.90
C PHE A 178 -6.60 6.37 23.99
N GLY A 179 -7.47 5.37 23.81
CA GLY A 179 -8.66 5.45 22.96
C GLY A 179 -8.37 5.31 21.46
N ILE A 180 -7.16 4.87 21.09
CA ILE A 180 -6.77 4.59 19.70
C ILE A 180 -6.55 3.08 19.56
N PRO A 181 -7.22 2.39 18.61
CA PRO A 181 -7.01 0.97 18.38
C PRO A 181 -5.54 0.65 18.05
N ILE A 182 -5.03 -0.46 18.58
CA ILE A 182 -3.63 -0.86 18.42
C ILE A 182 -3.26 -0.96 16.93
N PHE A 183 -4.14 -1.44 16.07
CA PHE A 183 -3.88 -1.55 14.63
C PHE A 183 -3.64 -0.19 13.96
N VAL A 184 -4.38 0.83 14.39
CA VAL A 184 -4.17 2.21 13.92
C VAL A 184 -2.81 2.72 14.34
N LEU A 185 -2.40 2.43 15.60
CA LEU A 185 -1.06 2.80 16.08
C LEU A 185 0.04 2.10 15.29
N VAL A 186 -0.12 0.79 14.98
CA VAL A 186 0.83 0.05 14.14
C VAL A 186 0.94 0.70 12.76
N ALA A 187 -0.18 1.01 12.11
CA ALA A 187 -0.18 1.67 10.81
C ALA A 187 0.51 3.05 10.86
N ILE A 188 0.22 3.86 11.87
CA ILE A 188 0.87 5.17 12.08
C ILE A 188 2.38 5.01 12.26
N ILE A 189 2.82 4.07 13.08
CA ILE A 189 4.25 3.80 13.32
C ILE A 189 4.94 3.38 12.01
N VAL A 190 4.32 2.49 11.24
CA VAL A 190 4.84 2.03 9.93
C VAL A 190 4.96 3.21 8.96
N VAL A 191 3.94 4.07 8.87
CA VAL A 191 3.96 5.28 8.03
C VAL A 191 5.07 6.23 8.47
N ILE A 192 5.23 6.47 9.77
CA ILE A 192 6.26 7.37 10.30
C ILE A 192 7.65 6.81 10.00
N ILE A 193 7.93 5.56 10.36
CA ILE A 193 9.23 4.92 10.13
C ILE A 193 9.57 4.91 8.65
N GLY A 194 8.63 4.49 7.79
CA GLY A 194 8.83 4.47 6.34
C GLY A 194 9.05 5.87 5.76
N SER A 195 8.29 6.87 6.22
CA SER A 195 8.43 8.26 5.76
C SER A 195 9.78 8.86 6.19
N VAL A 196 10.23 8.58 7.41
CA VAL A 196 11.57 8.96 7.90
C VAL A 196 12.64 8.29 7.05
N LEU A 197 12.52 6.99 6.79
CA LEU A 197 13.44 6.25 5.92
C LEU A 197 13.55 6.91 4.54
N LEU A 198 12.43 7.17 3.87
CA LEU A 198 12.42 7.72 2.51
C LEU A 198 12.92 9.17 2.45
N ARG A 199 12.53 10.01 3.42
CA ARG A 199 12.78 11.45 3.37
C ARG A 199 14.14 11.86 3.96
N TRP A 200 14.55 11.20 5.06
CA TRP A 200 15.68 11.65 5.86
C TRP A 200 16.96 10.83 5.62
N THR A 201 16.87 9.65 4.97
CA THR A 201 18.08 8.85 4.65
C THR A 201 18.53 9.06 3.20
N THR A 202 19.84 8.94 2.96
CA THR A 202 20.38 8.95 1.59
C THR A 202 19.87 7.76 0.79
N PHE A 203 19.77 6.59 1.42
CA PHE A 203 19.26 5.38 0.80
C PHE A 203 17.78 5.51 0.41
N GLY A 204 16.94 6.09 1.29
CA GLY A 204 15.52 6.31 0.99
C GLY A 204 15.29 7.23 -0.22
N ARG A 205 16.11 8.28 -0.37
CA ARG A 205 16.02 9.15 -1.56
C ARG A 205 16.38 8.44 -2.86
N GLN A 206 17.15 7.35 -2.81
CA GLN A 206 17.48 6.55 -3.98
C GLN A 206 16.26 5.82 -4.56
N PHE A 207 15.23 5.51 -3.76
CA PHE A 207 13.96 4.95 -4.27
C PHE A 207 13.32 5.89 -5.31
N TYR A 208 13.23 7.17 -4.98
CA TYR A 208 12.70 8.19 -5.90
C TYR A 208 13.59 8.39 -7.13
N ALA A 209 14.90 8.39 -6.95
CA ALA A 209 15.84 8.54 -8.05
C ALA A 209 15.75 7.37 -9.04
N VAL A 210 15.74 6.13 -8.55
CA VAL A 210 15.60 4.92 -9.37
C VAL A 210 14.26 4.89 -10.09
N GLY A 211 13.17 5.27 -9.41
CA GLY A 211 11.84 5.29 -10.02
C GLY A 211 11.66 6.41 -11.05
N SER A 212 12.23 7.57 -10.81
CA SER A 212 12.10 8.74 -11.70
C SER A 212 12.85 8.52 -13.03
N ASN A 213 14.12 8.10 -12.94
CA ASN A 213 14.93 7.81 -14.12
C ASN A 213 16.01 6.76 -13.79
N PRO A 214 15.75 5.48 -14.08
CA PRO A 214 16.69 4.39 -13.80
C PRO A 214 18.05 4.54 -14.50
N GLU A 215 18.07 5.09 -15.71
CA GLU A 215 19.30 5.28 -16.49
C GLU A 215 20.18 6.37 -15.86
N ALA A 216 19.58 7.53 -15.52
CA ALA A 216 20.30 8.61 -14.83
C ALA A 216 20.78 8.15 -13.44
N ALA A 217 19.98 7.39 -12.71
CA ALA A 217 20.38 6.82 -11.42
C ALA A 217 21.60 5.91 -11.54
N ALA A 218 21.65 5.08 -12.58
CA ALA A 218 22.80 4.21 -12.86
C ALA A 218 24.08 5.01 -13.19
N ILE A 219 23.97 6.09 -13.98
CA ILE A 219 25.09 6.99 -14.30
C ILE A 219 25.65 7.65 -13.04
N LEU A 220 24.78 8.00 -12.09
CA LEU A 220 25.15 8.58 -10.79
C LEU A 220 25.69 7.54 -9.79
N GLY A 221 25.85 6.27 -10.19
CA GLY A 221 26.38 5.20 -9.35
C GLY A 221 25.38 4.68 -8.31
N ILE A 222 24.07 4.98 -8.43
CA ILE A 222 23.07 4.47 -7.50
C ILE A 222 22.87 2.97 -7.77
N PRO A 223 22.94 2.11 -6.73
CA PRO A 223 22.82 0.67 -6.88
C PRO A 223 21.34 0.25 -7.07
N SER A 224 20.76 0.54 -8.24
CA SER A 224 19.34 0.37 -8.53
C SER A 224 18.83 -1.05 -8.19
N ARG A 225 19.67 -2.09 -8.41
CA ARG A 225 19.28 -3.47 -8.05
C ARG A 225 19.08 -3.65 -6.55
N LEU A 226 19.97 -3.09 -5.72
CA LEU A 226 19.84 -3.17 -4.27
C LEU A 226 18.60 -2.41 -3.80
N VAL A 227 18.34 -1.23 -4.37
CA VAL A 227 17.17 -0.41 -4.04
C VAL A 227 15.87 -1.18 -4.34
N ILE A 228 15.76 -1.79 -5.53
CA ILE A 228 14.59 -2.59 -5.92
C ILE A 228 14.46 -3.83 -5.02
N PHE A 229 15.56 -4.55 -4.77
CA PHE A 229 15.57 -5.72 -3.89
C PHE A 229 15.04 -5.38 -2.49
N VAL A 230 15.53 -4.28 -1.90
CA VAL A 230 15.08 -3.81 -0.59
C VAL A 230 13.63 -3.36 -0.61
N ALA A 231 13.16 -2.71 -1.71
CA ALA A 231 11.76 -2.32 -1.86
C ALA A 231 10.81 -3.54 -1.75
N PHE A 232 11.08 -4.60 -2.51
CA PHE A 232 10.30 -5.84 -2.45
C PHE A 232 10.43 -6.56 -1.10
N SER A 233 11.63 -6.57 -0.51
CA SER A 233 11.85 -7.17 0.82
C SER A 233 11.03 -6.47 1.90
N LEU A 234 11.00 -5.13 1.89
CA LEU A 234 10.19 -4.33 2.81
C LEU A 234 8.68 -4.49 2.53
N CYS A 235 8.29 -4.60 1.26
CA CYS A 235 6.91 -4.90 0.88
C CYS A 235 6.47 -6.25 1.46
N GLY A 236 7.27 -7.30 1.30
CA GLY A 236 6.97 -8.61 1.87
C GLY A 236 6.95 -8.60 3.40
N LEU A 237 7.87 -7.87 4.06
CA LEU A 237 7.86 -7.69 5.51
C LEU A 237 6.54 -7.07 5.97
N LEU A 238 6.09 -5.99 5.32
CA LEU A 238 4.84 -5.31 5.66
C LEU A 238 3.60 -6.12 5.27
N ALA A 239 3.65 -6.90 4.19
CA ALA A 239 2.62 -7.89 3.88
C ALA A 239 2.55 -8.97 4.97
N GLY A 240 3.70 -9.37 5.56
CA GLY A 240 3.76 -10.23 6.73
C GLY A 240 3.09 -9.64 7.96
N VAL A 241 3.38 -8.37 8.28
CA VAL A 241 2.71 -7.64 9.36
C VAL A 241 1.20 -7.57 9.11
N ALA A 242 0.77 -7.20 7.90
CA ALA A 242 -0.64 -7.14 7.52
C ALA A 242 -1.32 -8.53 7.60
N GLY A 243 -0.63 -9.61 7.22
CA GLY A 243 -1.11 -10.99 7.36
C GLY A 243 -1.32 -11.40 8.83
N VAL A 244 -0.41 -11.02 9.72
CA VAL A 244 -0.58 -11.20 11.18
C VAL A 244 -1.78 -10.41 11.69
N MET A 245 -1.90 -9.13 11.32
CA MET A 245 -3.06 -8.30 11.68
C MET A 245 -4.36 -8.93 11.18
N TYR A 246 -4.34 -9.54 9.98
CA TYR A 246 -5.48 -10.23 9.40
C TYR A 246 -5.95 -11.41 10.28
N VAL A 247 -5.02 -12.25 10.79
CA VAL A 247 -5.36 -13.35 11.71
C VAL A 247 -6.00 -12.83 12.99
N ILE A 248 -5.42 -11.79 13.57
CA ILE A 248 -5.90 -11.21 14.83
C ILE A 248 -7.32 -10.66 14.65
N GLU A 249 -7.60 -9.98 13.52
CA GLU A 249 -8.92 -9.37 13.25
C GLU A 249 -9.99 -10.44 12.96
N PHE A 250 -9.72 -11.34 12.02
CA PHE A 250 -10.74 -12.27 11.53
C PHE A 250 -10.84 -13.56 12.33
N GLY A 251 -9.77 -14.02 12.93
CA GLY A 251 -9.71 -15.20 13.79
C GLY A 251 -9.93 -16.54 13.07
N THR A 252 -10.69 -16.58 11.98
CA THR A 252 -10.95 -17.78 11.20
C THR A 252 -10.21 -17.74 9.88
N ILE A 253 -9.26 -18.65 9.67
CA ILE A 253 -8.32 -18.62 8.57
C ILE A 253 -8.35 -19.91 7.76
N ASN A 254 -8.32 -19.79 6.44
CA ASN A 254 -8.23 -20.88 5.49
C ASN A 254 -7.33 -20.48 4.30
N GLY A 255 -7.08 -21.42 3.36
CA GLY A 255 -6.21 -21.18 2.21
C GLY A 255 -6.68 -20.09 1.23
N THR A 256 -7.93 -19.60 1.32
CA THR A 256 -8.44 -18.49 0.49
C THR A 256 -8.40 -17.15 1.19
N SER A 257 -7.92 -17.10 2.44
CA SER A 257 -7.84 -15.88 3.24
C SER A 257 -7.04 -14.79 2.53
N ALA A 258 -7.39 -13.53 2.80
CA ALA A 258 -6.84 -12.33 2.18
C ALA A 258 -6.98 -12.25 0.64
N GLY A 259 -7.83 -13.10 0.01
CA GLY A 259 -8.11 -12.97 -1.42
C GLY A 259 -8.78 -11.64 -1.77
N GLY A 260 -8.34 -10.98 -2.86
CA GLY A 260 -8.85 -9.69 -3.32
C GLY A 260 -8.13 -8.47 -2.74
N TYR A 261 -7.25 -8.64 -1.76
CA TYR A 261 -6.52 -7.52 -1.14
C TYR A 261 -5.53 -6.84 -2.09
N THR A 262 -4.96 -7.54 -3.09
CA THR A 262 -4.02 -6.92 -4.04
C THR A 262 -4.64 -5.73 -4.76
N LEU A 263 -5.86 -5.86 -5.30
CA LEU A 263 -6.53 -4.76 -5.98
C LEU A 263 -6.82 -3.60 -5.03
N GLN A 264 -7.23 -3.88 -3.81
CA GLN A 264 -7.49 -2.88 -2.79
C GLN A 264 -6.21 -2.13 -2.39
N VAL A 265 -5.11 -2.86 -2.18
CA VAL A 265 -3.80 -2.29 -1.82
C VAL A 265 -3.25 -1.41 -2.95
N VAL A 266 -3.26 -1.91 -4.19
CA VAL A 266 -2.81 -1.12 -5.35
C VAL A 266 -3.70 0.10 -5.55
N ALA A 267 -5.02 -0.04 -5.45
CA ALA A 267 -5.95 1.09 -5.53
C ALA A 267 -5.67 2.14 -4.44
N ALA A 268 -5.40 1.71 -3.20
CA ALA A 268 -5.05 2.60 -2.09
C ALA A 268 -3.78 3.41 -2.38
N VAL A 269 -2.74 2.75 -2.89
CA VAL A 269 -1.47 3.40 -3.27
C VAL A 269 -1.69 4.46 -4.34
N VAL A 270 -2.48 4.13 -5.37
CA VAL A 270 -2.74 5.03 -6.51
C VAL A 270 -3.63 6.21 -6.12
N VAL A 271 -4.73 5.95 -5.40
CA VAL A 271 -5.60 7.00 -4.84
C VAL A 271 -4.83 7.90 -3.91
N GLY A 272 -3.98 7.31 -3.08
CA GLY A 272 -3.08 8.03 -2.18
C GLY A 272 -2.03 8.91 -2.87
N GLY A 273 -1.95 8.86 -4.20
CA GLY A 273 -1.11 9.77 -4.99
C GLY A 273 0.30 9.28 -5.24
N VAL A 274 0.58 8.00 -5.02
CA VAL A 274 1.84 7.41 -5.47
C VAL A 274 1.75 7.14 -6.98
N GLY A 275 2.66 7.75 -7.75
CA GLY A 275 2.66 7.65 -9.20
C GLY A 275 3.08 6.27 -9.68
N ILE A 276 2.26 5.61 -10.50
CA ILE A 276 2.54 4.26 -11.04
C ILE A 276 3.79 4.25 -11.93
N PHE A 277 4.11 5.39 -12.53
CA PHE A 277 5.32 5.52 -13.34
C PHE A 277 6.59 5.73 -12.51
N GLY A 278 6.48 5.67 -11.20
CA GLY A 278 7.57 5.76 -10.23
C GLY A 278 8.05 7.19 -9.92
N GLY A 279 8.93 7.31 -8.95
CA GLY A 279 9.62 8.55 -8.60
C GLY A 279 8.79 9.61 -7.88
N THR A 280 7.53 9.35 -7.56
CA THR A 280 6.63 10.31 -6.89
C THR A 280 5.67 9.62 -5.93
N GLY A 281 5.25 10.36 -4.89
CA GLY A 281 4.26 9.90 -3.91
C GLY A 281 4.79 9.93 -2.47
N THR A 282 3.88 9.68 -1.52
CA THR A 282 4.18 9.61 -0.09
C THR A 282 3.56 8.38 0.53
N LEU A 283 4.19 7.84 1.58
CA LEU A 283 3.62 6.69 2.30
C LEU A 283 2.38 7.09 3.12
N ALA A 284 2.35 8.33 3.60
CA ALA A 284 1.16 8.88 4.24
C ALA A 284 -0.02 8.97 3.27
N GLY A 285 0.23 9.36 2.01
CA GLY A 285 -0.77 9.33 0.96
C GLY A 285 -1.33 7.92 0.72
N ALA A 286 -0.46 6.90 0.61
CA ALA A 286 -0.90 5.50 0.45
C ALA A 286 -1.78 5.02 1.61
N ALA A 287 -1.41 5.35 2.86
CA ALA A 287 -2.20 5.03 4.04
C ALA A 287 -3.55 5.77 4.06
N LEU A 288 -3.58 7.06 3.68
CA LEU A 288 -4.83 7.81 3.51
C LEU A 288 -5.71 7.23 2.40
N GLY A 289 -5.11 6.76 1.31
CA GLY A 289 -5.82 6.04 0.26
C GLY A 289 -6.47 4.75 0.76
N ALA A 290 -5.78 3.99 1.62
CA ALA A 290 -6.35 2.80 2.26
C ALA A 290 -7.54 3.16 3.17
N LEU A 291 -7.40 4.21 3.97
CA LEU A 291 -8.48 4.72 4.82
C LEU A 291 -9.69 5.17 3.97
N PHE A 292 -9.44 5.89 2.88
CA PHE A 292 -10.48 6.34 1.95
C PHE A 292 -11.26 5.17 1.33
N LEU A 293 -10.56 4.13 0.87
CA LEU A 293 -11.22 2.96 0.30
C LEU A 293 -11.97 2.15 1.36
N GLY A 294 -11.43 2.02 2.58
CA GLY A 294 -12.14 1.43 3.73
C GLY A 294 -13.42 2.19 4.07
N PHE A 295 -13.35 3.52 4.02
CA PHE A 295 -14.49 4.40 4.24
C PHE A 295 -15.60 4.20 3.18
N ILE A 296 -15.22 4.11 1.89
CA ILE A 296 -16.16 3.79 0.80
C ILE A 296 -16.77 2.40 1.01
N ALA A 297 -15.96 1.40 1.37
CA ALA A 297 -16.42 0.04 1.59
C ALA A 297 -17.49 -0.03 2.68
N ASN A 298 -17.24 0.62 3.81
CA ASN A 298 -18.18 0.71 4.91
C ASN A 298 -19.46 1.48 4.53
N ALA A 299 -19.30 2.60 3.83
CA ALA A 299 -20.43 3.40 3.33
C ALA A 299 -21.37 2.56 2.46
N LEU A 300 -20.84 1.78 1.51
CA LEU A 300 -21.64 0.92 0.64
C LEU A 300 -22.42 -0.14 1.42
N ILE A 301 -21.77 -0.78 2.40
CA ILE A 301 -22.41 -1.79 3.25
C ILE A 301 -23.55 -1.18 4.06
N LEU A 302 -23.36 -0.02 4.66
CA LEU A 302 -24.36 0.64 5.49
C LEU A 302 -25.55 1.16 4.69
N VAL A 303 -25.35 1.51 3.43
CA VAL A 303 -26.44 1.90 2.51
C VAL A 303 -27.12 0.68 1.87
N GLY A 304 -26.70 -0.56 2.23
CA GLY A 304 -27.32 -1.80 1.75
C GLY A 304 -26.89 -2.21 0.35
N LEU A 305 -25.80 -1.65 -0.19
CA LEU A 305 -25.25 -2.06 -1.47
C LEU A 305 -24.36 -3.30 -1.31
N SER A 306 -24.43 -4.19 -2.31
CA SER A 306 -23.61 -5.41 -2.29
C SER A 306 -22.12 -5.07 -2.31
N GLN A 307 -21.37 -5.69 -1.40
CA GLN A 307 -19.90 -5.55 -1.37
C GLN A 307 -19.20 -6.10 -2.62
N PHE A 308 -19.84 -6.86 -3.49
CA PHE A 308 -19.29 -7.27 -4.78
C PHE A 308 -18.97 -6.06 -5.69
N TRP A 309 -19.65 -4.93 -5.50
CA TRP A 309 -19.34 -3.68 -6.19
C TRP A 309 -17.96 -3.13 -5.84
N LEU A 310 -17.41 -3.49 -4.68
CA LEU A 310 -16.09 -3.00 -4.24
C LEU A 310 -14.98 -3.37 -5.22
N GLN A 311 -14.97 -4.59 -5.75
CA GLN A 311 -13.96 -5.00 -6.73
C GLN A 311 -14.04 -4.17 -8.02
N ALA A 312 -15.27 -3.90 -8.48
CA ALA A 312 -15.48 -3.03 -9.64
C ALA A 312 -15.03 -1.58 -9.37
N ILE A 313 -15.29 -1.07 -8.17
CA ILE A 313 -14.85 0.27 -7.73
C ILE A 313 -13.33 0.33 -7.67
N TYR A 314 -12.64 -0.65 -7.08
CA TYR A 314 -11.18 -0.66 -7.04
C TYR A 314 -10.59 -0.67 -8.46
N GLY A 315 -11.11 -1.52 -9.35
CA GLY A 315 -10.69 -1.54 -10.75
C GLY A 315 -10.92 -0.21 -11.48
N LEU A 316 -12.09 0.39 -11.31
CA LEU A 316 -12.44 1.69 -11.91
C LEU A 316 -11.52 2.81 -11.40
N VAL A 317 -11.28 2.85 -10.11
CA VAL A 317 -10.40 3.82 -9.47
C VAL A 317 -8.97 3.73 -10.01
N ILE A 318 -8.44 2.52 -10.12
CA ILE A 318 -7.11 2.29 -10.72
C ILE A 318 -7.09 2.80 -12.17
N LEU A 319 -8.08 2.43 -12.99
CA LEU A 319 -8.16 2.86 -14.39
C LEU A 319 -8.21 4.38 -14.54
N ILE A 320 -9.05 5.05 -13.74
CA ILE A 320 -9.16 6.52 -13.78
C ILE A 320 -7.83 7.16 -13.38
N ALA A 321 -7.21 6.71 -12.29
CA ALA A 321 -5.99 7.32 -11.78
C ALA A 321 -4.81 7.10 -12.73
N VAL A 322 -4.63 5.88 -13.27
CA VAL A 322 -3.56 5.58 -14.25
C VAL A 322 -3.76 6.35 -15.54
N SER A 323 -5.02 6.47 -16.01
CA SER A 323 -5.33 7.23 -17.22
C SER A 323 -5.03 8.72 -17.02
N ALA A 324 -5.37 9.27 -15.86
CA ALA A 324 -5.07 10.66 -15.52
C ALA A 324 -3.55 10.92 -15.49
N ASP A 325 -2.78 10.07 -14.81
CA ASP A 325 -1.33 10.16 -14.76
C ASP A 325 -0.70 10.05 -16.15
N ALA A 326 -1.17 9.12 -17.00
CA ALA A 326 -0.68 8.97 -18.37
C ALA A 326 -0.97 10.21 -19.24
N ILE A 327 -2.15 10.82 -19.08
CA ILE A 327 -2.51 12.05 -19.82
C ILE A 327 -1.63 13.22 -19.37
N ILE A 328 -1.41 13.38 -18.07
CA ILE A 328 -0.57 14.45 -17.51
C ILE A 328 0.87 14.31 -18.04
N LEU A 329 1.45 13.11 -17.95
CA LEU A 329 2.80 12.86 -18.45
C LEU A 329 2.94 13.14 -19.96
N ARG A 330 1.97 12.73 -20.79
CA ARG A 330 1.97 13.03 -22.23
C ARG A 330 1.92 14.54 -22.50
N ARG A 331 1.14 15.31 -21.74
CA ARG A 331 1.07 16.76 -21.88
C ARG A 331 2.39 17.44 -21.50
N LEU A 332 3.04 16.99 -20.43
CA LEU A 332 4.34 17.52 -20.01
C LEU A 332 5.44 17.24 -21.04
N HIS A 333 5.50 16.02 -21.61
CA HIS A 333 6.46 15.70 -22.67
C HIS A 333 6.26 16.55 -23.92
N ARG A 334 5.01 16.76 -24.37
CA ARG A 334 4.70 17.63 -25.52
C ARG A 334 5.11 19.08 -25.27
N ALA A 335 4.88 19.60 -24.07
CA ALA A 335 5.30 20.97 -23.73
C ALA A 335 6.84 21.11 -23.72
N ALA A 336 7.56 20.10 -23.25
CA ALA A 336 9.03 20.10 -23.24
C ALA A 336 9.65 20.01 -24.65
N THR A 337 9.04 19.26 -25.58
CA THR A 337 9.50 19.18 -26.96
C THR A 337 9.27 20.49 -27.74
N LEU A 338 8.14 21.16 -27.52
CA LEU A 338 7.83 22.44 -28.15
C LEU A 338 8.77 23.59 -27.66
N ASN A 339 9.24 23.53 -26.41
CA ASN A 339 10.22 24.50 -25.90
C ASN A 339 11.66 24.26 -26.39
N ARG A 340 12.00 23.06 -26.87
CA ARG A 340 13.32 22.77 -27.44
C ARG A 340 13.44 23.12 -28.95
N SER A 341 12.32 23.31 -29.61
CA SER A 341 12.26 23.69 -31.05
C SER A 341 12.16 25.20 -31.26
N ARG A 342 12.18 26.00 -30.22
CA ARG A 342 12.29 27.45 -30.20
C ARG A 342 13.65 27.87 -29.63
#